data_df29bc8fb4667cbc5a45de6dbc914c4f
#
_entry.id   df29bc8fb4667cbc5a45de6dbc914c4f
#
_cell.length_a   1.000
_cell.length_b   1.000
_cell.length_c   1.000
_cell.angle_alpha   90.00
_cell.angle_beta   90.00
_cell.angle_gamma   90.00
#
_symmetry.space_group_name_H-M   'P 1'
#
loop_
_entity.id
_entity.type
_entity.pdbx_description
1 polymer ?
#
loop_
_entity_poly.entity_id
_entity_poly.type
_entity_poly.pdbx_seq_one_letter_code
_entity_poly.pdbx_strand_id
1 'polypeptide(L)'
;MANENVTKQNGNICFIEDTHKYFDITAPEKPFISVTTLIHRYAQPFDKEFWSAYKALEKLLSKDAWTIEKKSLLNTKKFDKEILASYNISENDFNAAQQGILDAWAEKNRASCERGTQIHLMMENSVYGSDRSKTLKKFGVGGKFECKKDYTELDLEHGVYPEYLISRVSKDGVLRLAGQIDLLIKNGNEILIGDYKTNEKIDLKSGFDTTTKSNAKMLYPLNNLMDCNFSHYQLQLSTYAWMLQKINPEFIIKDLLLYHIDHQGNETLYHCDYLKDEVERMLLHYKKQIIKEQQKLKRQRIEY
;
A
#
# COMPACT_ATOMS: atom_id res chain seq x y z
N MET A 1 1.69 -27.10 9.69
CA MET A 1 2.09 -26.02 8.78
C MET A 1 3.57 -26.23 8.43
N ALA A 2 3.81 -27.19 7.55
CA ALA A 2 5.15 -27.54 7.08
C ALA A 2 5.13 -27.36 5.58
N ASN A 3 6.05 -26.59 5.04
CA ASN A 3 6.36 -26.33 3.61
C ASN A 3 5.67 -25.14 2.91
N GLU A 4 5.39 -24.06 3.61
CA GLU A 4 5.32 -22.78 2.89
C GLU A 4 6.77 -22.32 2.65
N ASN A 5 7.17 -22.10 1.39
CA ASN A 5 8.51 -21.67 1.05
C ASN A 5 8.76 -20.25 1.60
N VAL A 6 9.49 -20.16 2.70
CA VAL A 6 9.96 -18.87 3.22
C VAL A 6 10.87 -18.24 2.18
N THR A 7 10.49 -17.06 1.68
CA THR A 7 11.24 -16.35 0.65
C THR A 7 12.33 -15.48 1.27
N LYS A 8 12.00 -14.79 2.39
CA LYS A 8 12.92 -13.91 3.11
C LYS A 8 12.75 -14.06 4.62
N GLN A 9 13.84 -13.88 5.36
CA GLN A 9 13.85 -13.93 6.83
C GLN A 9 14.76 -12.85 7.41
N ASN A 10 14.32 -12.23 8.50
CA ASN A 10 15.14 -11.35 9.35
C ASN A 10 14.83 -11.65 10.82
N GLY A 11 15.82 -12.20 11.54
CA GLY A 11 15.60 -12.70 12.89
C GLY A 11 14.45 -13.72 12.92
N ASN A 12 13.42 -13.47 13.72
CA ASN A 12 12.26 -14.33 13.85
C ASN A 12 11.14 -14.03 12.84
N ILE A 13 11.27 -12.93 12.08
CA ILE A 13 10.25 -12.58 11.09
C ILE A 13 10.54 -13.26 9.76
N CYS A 14 9.53 -13.88 9.19
CA CYS A 14 9.56 -14.52 7.88
C CYS A 14 8.51 -13.92 6.97
N PHE A 15 8.83 -13.88 5.68
CA PHE A 15 7.94 -13.45 4.61
C PHE A 15 7.79 -14.55 3.56
N ILE A 16 6.57 -14.76 3.12
CA ILE A 16 6.19 -15.67 2.04
C ILE A 16 5.66 -14.83 0.89
N GLU A 17 6.42 -14.76 -0.18
CA GLU A 17 6.10 -13.90 -1.32
C GLU A 17 4.80 -14.30 -2.01
N ASP A 18 4.60 -15.60 -2.30
CA ASP A 18 3.42 -16.14 -3.00
C ASP A 18 2.09 -15.75 -2.33
N THR A 19 2.07 -15.66 -1.01
CA THR A 19 0.86 -15.34 -0.23
C THR A 19 0.90 -13.97 0.41
N HIS A 20 2.00 -13.23 0.26
CA HIS A 20 2.25 -11.92 0.89
C HIS A 20 2.03 -11.94 2.41
N LYS A 21 2.44 -13.04 3.07
CA LYS A 21 2.24 -13.23 4.50
C LYS A 21 3.51 -13.04 5.30
N TYR A 22 3.36 -12.36 6.42
CA TYR A 22 4.40 -12.22 7.43
C TYR A 22 4.04 -13.04 8.66
N PHE A 23 4.98 -13.77 9.21
CA PHE A 23 4.79 -14.54 10.43
C PHE A 23 6.07 -14.57 11.27
N ASP A 24 5.90 -14.81 12.55
CA ASP A 24 6.97 -15.02 13.51
C ASP A 24 7.16 -16.52 13.68
N ILE A 25 8.37 -17.03 13.45
CA ILE A 25 8.66 -18.47 13.58
C ILE A 25 8.43 -18.99 15.00
N THR A 26 8.46 -18.12 16.01
CA THR A 26 8.23 -18.47 17.41
C THR A 26 6.75 -18.41 17.81
N ALA A 27 5.90 -17.79 16.98
CA ALA A 27 4.46 -17.64 17.22
C ALA A 27 3.68 -17.61 15.89
N PRO A 28 3.75 -18.65 15.06
CA PRO A 28 3.21 -18.65 13.69
C PRO A 28 1.67 -18.55 13.64
N GLU A 29 1.00 -18.86 14.75
CA GLU A 29 -0.46 -18.74 14.88
C GLU A 29 -0.92 -17.28 15.08
N LYS A 30 -0.01 -16.34 15.33
CA LYS A 30 -0.32 -14.92 15.53
C LYS A 30 0.06 -14.13 14.30
N PRO A 31 -0.88 -13.82 13.40
CA PRO A 31 -0.57 -13.15 12.15
C PRO A 31 -0.11 -11.71 12.39
N PHE A 32 0.73 -11.22 11.47
CA PHE A 32 1.01 -9.80 11.32
C PHE A 32 0.04 -9.18 10.31
N ILE A 33 -0.30 -7.91 10.50
CA ILE A 33 -0.85 -7.09 9.43
C ILE A 33 0.31 -6.40 8.71
N SER A 34 0.29 -6.40 7.37
CA SER A 34 1.28 -5.62 6.62
C SER A 34 0.99 -4.11 6.74
N VAL A 35 2.03 -3.30 6.64
CA VAL A 35 1.92 -1.84 6.67
C VAL A 35 0.96 -1.36 5.57
N THR A 36 1.09 -1.85 4.35
CA THR A 36 0.23 -1.50 3.22
C THR A 36 -1.24 -1.91 3.45
N THR A 37 -1.49 -3.12 3.93
CA THR A 37 -2.85 -3.59 4.28
C THR A 37 -3.49 -2.72 5.36
N LEU A 38 -2.71 -2.31 6.35
CA LEU A 38 -3.20 -1.41 7.40
C LEU A 38 -3.61 -0.05 6.84
N ILE A 39 -2.78 0.57 6.00
CA ILE A 39 -3.07 1.86 5.39
C ILE A 39 -4.33 1.79 4.52
N HIS A 40 -4.49 0.75 3.72
CA HIS A 40 -5.65 0.55 2.87
C HIS A 40 -6.98 0.41 3.64
N ARG A 41 -6.96 0.03 4.93
CA ARG A 41 -8.17 0.06 5.79
C ARG A 41 -8.71 1.47 6.01
N TYR A 42 -7.89 2.49 5.79
CA TYR A 42 -8.24 3.89 5.95
C TYR A 42 -8.41 4.64 4.61
N ALA A 43 -8.25 3.95 3.49
CA ALA A 43 -8.64 4.45 2.18
C ALA A 43 -10.16 4.36 1.98
N GLN A 44 -10.71 5.23 1.13
CA GLN A 44 -12.10 5.13 0.72
C GLN A 44 -12.33 3.81 -0.04
N PRO A 45 -13.40 3.08 0.24
CA PRO A 45 -13.67 1.83 -0.47
C PRO A 45 -13.94 2.11 -1.94
N PHE A 46 -13.31 1.33 -2.80
CA PHE A 46 -13.59 1.35 -4.23
C PHE A 46 -14.78 0.43 -4.53
N ASP A 47 -15.91 1.02 -4.93
CA ASP A 47 -17.09 0.27 -5.32
C ASP A 47 -16.92 -0.28 -6.75
N LYS A 48 -16.32 -1.48 -6.81
CA LYS A 48 -16.04 -2.17 -8.07
C LYS A 48 -17.30 -2.47 -8.87
N GLU A 49 -18.40 -2.79 -8.20
CA GLU A 49 -19.67 -3.11 -8.83
C GLU A 49 -20.29 -1.86 -9.50
N PHE A 50 -20.40 -0.77 -8.73
CA PHE A 50 -20.89 0.49 -9.27
C PHE A 50 -20.04 0.98 -10.45
N TRP A 51 -18.72 1.03 -10.29
CA TRP A 51 -17.85 1.59 -11.32
C TRP A 51 -17.77 0.73 -12.58
N SER A 52 -17.88 -0.60 -12.46
CA SER A 52 -17.95 -1.48 -13.65
C SER A 52 -19.26 -1.32 -14.38
N ALA A 53 -20.38 -1.21 -13.66
CA ALA A 53 -21.70 -0.89 -14.23
C ALA A 53 -21.71 0.47 -14.93
N TYR A 54 -21.15 1.50 -14.27
CA TYR A 54 -21.01 2.84 -14.84
C TYR A 54 -20.24 2.81 -16.17
N LYS A 55 -19.13 2.10 -16.25
CA LYS A 55 -18.33 1.96 -17.47
C LYS A 55 -19.00 1.11 -18.54
N ALA A 56 -19.76 0.11 -18.15
CA ALA A 56 -20.57 -0.68 -19.10
C ALA A 56 -21.67 0.18 -19.75
N LEU A 57 -22.37 0.98 -18.96
CA LEU A 57 -23.38 1.93 -19.50
C LEU A 57 -22.75 3.00 -20.40
N GLU A 58 -21.59 3.55 -20.04
CA GLU A 58 -20.85 4.50 -20.88
C GLU A 58 -20.55 3.91 -22.27
N LYS A 59 -20.31 2.60 -22.35
CA LYS A 59 -20.05 1.88 -23.60
C LYS A 59 -21.32 1.56 -24.41
N LEU A 60 -22.44 1.30 -23.75
CA LEU A 60 -23.67 0.81 -24.36
C LEU A 60 -24.62 1.95 -24.75
N LEU A 61 -24.62 3.05 -24.03
CA LEU A 61 -25.51 4.18 -24.28
C LEU A 61 -24.98 5.07 -25.40
N SER A 62 -25.91 5.69 -26.14
CA SER A 62 -25.58 6.78 -27.05
C SER A 62 -24.97 7.96 -26.27
N LYS A 63 -24.23 8.82 -26.94
CA LYS A 63 -23.60 10.00 -26.33
C LYS A 63 -24.60 10.89 -25.59
N ASP A 64 -25.80 11.08 -26.14
CA ASP A 64 -26.85 11.93 -25.57
C ASP A 64 -27.45 11.27 -24.33
N ALA A 65 -27.84 10.00 -24.43
CA ALA A 65 -28.33 9.21 -23.30
C ALA A 65 -27.30 9.16 -22.15
N TRP A 66 -26.02 8.91 -22.47
CA TRP A 66 -24.96 8.91 -21.49
C TRP A 66 -24.79 10.25 -20.77
N THR A 67 -24.90 11.37 -21.47
CA THR A 67 -24.79 12.70 -20.88
C THR A 67 -25.85 12.94 -19.81
N ILE A 68 -27.07 12.41 -20.01
CA ILE A 68 -28.19 12.48 -19.07
C ILE A 68 -27.90 11.58 -17.84
N GLU A 69 -27.64 10.29 -18.09
CA GLU A 69 -27.52 9.29 -17.04
C GLU A 69 -26.26 9.45 -16.19
N LYS A 70 -25.15 9.87 -16.79
CA LYS A 70 -23.89 10.12 -16.11
C LYS A 70 -24.04 11.02 -14.88
N LYS A 71 -24.84 12.10 -15.01
CA LYS A 71 -25.05 13.06 -13.92
C LYS A 71 -25.82 12.42 -12.77
N SER A 72 -26.86 11.66 -13.09
CA SER A 72 -27.68 10.95 -12.10
C SER A 72 -26.85 9.90 -11.35
N LEU A 73 -26.13 9.04 -12.09
CA LEU A 73 -25.28 8.00 -11.52
C LEU A 73 -24.17 8.56 -10.60
N LEU A 74 -23.50 9.63 -11.02
CA LEU A 74 -22.45 10.25 -10.21
C LEU A 74 -23.00 10.90 -8.93
N ASN A 75 -24.22 11.42 -8.95
CA ASN A 75 -24.85 12.02 -7.79
C ASN A 75 -25.34 10.97 -6.78
N THR A 76 -25.98 9.90 -7.27
CA THR A 76 -26.57 8.87 -6.42
C THR A 76 -25.56 7.81 -5.96
N LYS A 77 -24.50 7.58 -6.76
CA LYS A 77 -23.58 6.44 -6.63
C LYS A 77 -24.30 5.10 -6.57
N LYS A 78 -25.46 5.01 -7.28
CA LYS A 78 -26.25 3.79 -7.37
C LYS A 78 -26.55 3.50 -8.82
N PHE A 79 -26.49 2.22 -9.15
CA PHE A 79 -26.96 1.69 -10.42
C PHE A 79 -28.34 1.05 -10.21
N ASP A 80 -29.32 1.50 -11.00
CA ASP A 80 -30.64 0.92 -11.03
C ASP A 80 -30.83 0.16 -12.35
N LYS A 81 -31.30 -1.08 -12.29
CA LYS A 81 -31.53 -1.90 -13.47
C LYS A 81 -32.66 -1.36 -14.38
N GLU A 82 -33.54 -0.52 -13.85
CA GLU A 82 -34.60 0.12 -14.64
C GLU A 82 -34.04 0.97 -15.81
N ILE A 83 -32.80 1.44 -15.65
CA ILE A 83 -32.07 2.16 -16.70
C ILE A 83 -31.90 1.31 -17.97
N LEU A 84 -31.70 0.00 -17.82
CA LEU A 84 -31.56 -0.91 -18.97
C LEU A 84 -32.83 -0.98 -19.80
N ALA A 85 -33.98 -1.11 -19.13
CA ALA A 85 -35.28 -1.15 -19.78
C ALA A 85 -35.61 0.18 -20.51
N SER A 86 -35.24 1.32 -19.90
CA SER A 86 -35.48 2.66 -20.47
C SER A 86 -34.75 2.88 -21.80
N TYR A 87 -33.65 2.16 -22.03
CA TYR A 87 -32.85 2.28 -23.26
C TYR A 87 -32.82 1.01 -24.11
N ASN A 88 -33.72 0.05 -23.84
CA ASN A 88 -33.81 -1.23 -24.55
C ASN A 88 -32.49 -2.01 -24.57
N ILE A 89 -31.73 -1.97 -23.49
CA ILE A 89 -30.49 -2.74 -23.30
C ILE A 89 -30.86 -4.08 -22.67
N SER A 90 -30.50 -5.19 -23.32
CA SER A 90 -30.72 -6.51 -22.73
C SER A 90 -29.80 -6.71 -21.51
N GLU A 91 -30.25 -7.45 -20.49
CA GLU A 91 -29.43 -7.81 -19.36
C GLU A 91 -28.16 -8.61 -19.79
N ASN A 92 -28.28 -9.42 -20.83
CA ASN A 92 -27.14 -10.19 -21.35
C ASN A 92 -26.05 -9.28 -21.94
N ASP A 93 -26.45 -8.26 -22.74
CA ASP A 93 -25.50 -7.32 -23.32
C ASP A 93 -24.83 -6.47 -22.20
N PHE A 94 -25.61 -6.04 -21.21
CA PHE A 94 -25.10 -5.31 -20.07
C PHE A 94 -24.11 -6.14 -19.27
N ASN A 95 -24.48 -7.37 -18.89
CA ASN A 95 -23.61 -8.27 -18.12
C ASN A 95 -22.33 -8.60 -18.90
N ALA A 96 -22.41 -8.82 -20.21
CA ALA A 96 -21.23 -9.05 -21.05
C ALA A 96 -20.32 -7.81 -21.10
N ALA A 97 -20.89 -6.61 -21.22
CA ALA A 97 -20.12 -5.37 -21.22
C ALA A 97 -19.44 -5.13 -19.85
N GLN A 98 -20.17 -5.36 -18.74
CA GLN A 98 -19.65 -5.21 -17.38
C GLN A 98 -18.54 -6.22 -17.10
N GLN A 99 -18.73 -7.49 -17.50
CA GLN A 99 -17.71 -8.52 -17.33
C GLN A 99 -16.45 -8.16 -18.12
N GLY A 100 -16.57 -7.69 -19.36
CA GLY A 100 -15.44 -7.23 -20.15
C GLY A 100 -14.65 -6.08 -19.49
N ILE A 101 -15.32 -5.17 -18.76
CA ILE A 101 -14.64 -4.14 -17.96
C ILE A 101 -13.88 -4.76 -16.78
N LEU A 102 -14.51 -5.68 -16.07
CA LEU A 102 -13.90 -6.37 -14.94
C LEU A 102 -12.66 -7.17 -15.34
N ASP A 103 -12.74 -7.86 -16.48
CA ASP A 103 -11.62 -8.64 -17.03
C ASP A 103 -10.46 -7.72 -17.46
N ALA A 104 -10.77 -6.60 -18.11
CA ALA A 104 -9.76 -5.61 -18.48
C ALA A 104 -9.05 -5.00 -17.24
N TRP A 105 -9.79 -4.76 -16.15
CA TRP A 105 -9.19 -4.30 -14.89
C TRP A 105 -8.33 -5.36 -14.22
N ALA A 106 -8.76 -6.62 -14.24
CA ALA A 106 -7.98 -7.72 -13.71
C ALA A 106 -6.66 -7.90 -14.48
N GLU A 107 -6.71 -7.82 -15.82
CA GLU A 107 -5.52 -7.89 -16.66
C GLU A 107 -4.56 -6.72 -16.44
N LYS A 108 -5.09 -5.48 -16.39
CA LYS A 108 -4.27 -4.30 -16.07
C LYS A 108 -3.60 -4.43 -14.70
N ASN A 109 -4.32 -4.95 -13.70
CA ASN A 109 -3.75 -5.17 -12.36
C ASN A 109 -2.64 -6.22 -12.40
N ARG A 110 -2.85 -7.36 -13.08
CA ARG A 110 -1.85 -8.41 -13.23
C ARG A 110 -0.58 -7.89 -13.88
N ALA A 111 -0.70 -7.21 -15.02
CA ALA A 111 0.44 -6.64 -15.73
C ALA A 111 1.19 -5.59 -14.88
N SER A 112 0.46 -4.79 -14.08
CA SER A 112 1.06 -3.81 -13.17
C SER A 112 1.84 -4.48 -12.04
N CYS A 113 1.32 -5.58 -11.46
CA CYS A 113 2.02 -6.34 -10.43
C CYS A 113 3.29 -7.00 -10.99
N GLU A 114 3.20 -7.66 -12.15
CA GLU A 114 4.36 -8.29 -12.81
C GLU A 114 5.47 -7.26 -13.10
N ARG A 115 5.10 -6.10 -13.67
CA ARG A 115 6.05 -5.00 -13.91
C ARG A 115 6.66 -4.50 -12.61
N GLY A 116 5.86 -4.33 -11.56
CA GLY A 116 6.34 -3.92 -10.24
C GLY A 116 7.41 -4.87 -9.73
N THR A 117 7.12 -6.16 -9.70
CA THR A 117 8.06 -7.21 -9.25
C THR A 117 9.36 -7.19 -10.04
N GLN A 118 9.30 -7.07 -11.38
CA GLN A 118 10.49 -6.99 -12.22
C GLN A 118 11.37 -5.78 -11.90
N ILE A 119 10.78 -4.60 -11.71
CA ILE A 119 11.53 -3.38 -11.39
C ILE A 119 12.14 -3.46 -9.99
N HIS A 120 11.39 -3.94 -8.98
CA HIS A 120 11.93 -4.14 -7.64
C HIS A 120 13.13 -5.09 -7.67
N LEU A 121 13.03 -6.23 -8.35
CA LEU A 121 14.12 -7.18 -8.50
C LEU A 121 15.35 -6.56 -9.21
N MET A 122 15.11 -5.77 -10.26
CA MET A 122 16.19 -5.07 -10.98
C MET A 122 16.91 -4.08 -10.05
N MET A 123 16.16 -3.30 -9.27
CA MET A 123 16.71 -2.30 -8.35
C MET A 123 17.43 -2.97 -7.19
N GLU A 124 16.88 -4.03 -6.62
CA GLU A 124 17.52 -4.86 -5.59
C GLU A 124 18.88 -5.41 -6.09
N ASN A 125 18.89 -6.04 -7.26
CA ASN A 125 20.10 -6.58 -7.87
C ASN A 125 21.15 -5.50 -8.15
N SER A 126 20.73 -4.29 -8.54
CA SER A 126 21.64 -3.17 -8.76
C SER A 126 22.35 -2.72 -7.47
N VAL A 127 21.63 -2.82 -6.33
CA VAL A 127 22.20 -2.50 -4.99
C VAL A 127 23.16 -3.60 -4.52
N TYR A 128 22.86 -4.87 -4.81
CA TYR A 128 23.79 -5.96 -4.50
C TYR A 128 25.06 -5.94 -5.40
N GLY A 129 24.93 -5.48 -6.63
CA GLY A 129 25.97 -5.51 -7.66
C GLY A 129 26.89 -4.28 -7.71
N SER A 130 27.59 -4.18 -8.87
CA SER A 130 28.53 -3.08 -9.17
C SER A 130 27.85 -1.73 -9.37
N ASP A 131 26.55 -1.72 -9.69
CA ASP A 131 25.81 -0.48 -9.98
C ASP A 131 25.25 0.20 -8.73
N ARG A 132 25.53 -0.33 -7.53
CA ARG A 132 25.12 0.24 -6.23
C ARG A 132 25.29 1.75 -6.16
N SER A 133 26.48 2.25 -6.47
CA SER A 133 26.75 3.67 -6.40
C SER A 133 25.89 4.50 -7.34
N LYS A 134 25.53 3.97 -8.51
CA LYS A 134 24.60 4.63 -9.45
C LYS A 134 23.19 4.66 -8.89
N THR A 135 22.73 3.53 -8.34
CA THR A 135 21.41 3.43 -7.72
C THR A 135 21.29 4.37 -6.52
N LEU A 136 22.28 4.41 -5.63
CA LEU A 136 22.26 5.32 -4.48
C LEU A 136 22.24 6.79 -4.88
N LYS A 137 22.93 7.16 -5.97
CA LYS A 137 22.88 8.53 -6.53
C LYS A 137 21.48 8.92 -6.97
N LYS A 138 20.64 8.00 -7.43
CA LYS A 138 19.24 8.27 -7.77
C LYS A 138 18.43 8.73 -6.56
N PHE A 139 18.82 8.31 -5.36
CA PHE A 139 18.28 8.76 -4.08
C PHE A 139 19.05 9.93 -3.45
N GLY A 140 19.90 10.61 -4.21
CA GLY A 140 20.72 11.73 -3.71
C GLY A 140 21.83 11.31 -2.73
N VAL A 141 22.13 10.01 -2.62
CA VAL A 141 23.12 9.47 -1.68
C VAL A 141 24.45 9.29 -2.36
N GLY A 142 25.47 10.01 -1.85
CA GLY A 142 26.86 9.87 -2.26
C GLY A 142 27.66 9.04 -1.24
N GLY A 143 28.86 8.59 -1.66
CA GLY A 143 29.76 7.84 -0.79
C GLY A 143 29.82 6.35 -1.11
N LYS A 144 30.59 5.62 -0.29
CA LYS A 144 30.74 4.15 -0.41
C LYS A 144 29.96 3.51 0.73
N PHE A 145 29.02 2.66 0.39
CA PHE A 145 28.25 1.89 1.33
C PHE A 145 28.43 0.42 1.03
N GLU A 146 28.60 -0.38 2.08
CA GLU A 146 28.52 -1.83 1.98
C GLU A 146 27.07 -2.27 1.91
N CYS A 147 26.78 -3.24 1.05
CA CYS A 147 25.48 -3.88 1.03
C CYS A 147 25.46 -4.99 2.09
N LYS A 148 24.50 -4.93 2.97
CA LYS A 148 24.31 -5.90 4.05
C LYS A 148 23.28 -6.93 3.62
N LYS A 149 23.63 -8.21 3.69
CA LYS A 149 22.76 -9.34 3.34
C LYS A 149 22.28 -10.11 4.57
N ASP A 150 23.19 -10.25 5.55
CA ASP A 150 22.92 -10.96 6.80
C ASP A 150 22.85 -9.93 7.92
N TYR A 151 21.65 -9.66 8.40
CA TYR A 151 21.38 -8.67 9.44
C TYR A 151 20.22 -9.10 10.33
N THR A 152 20.18 -8.54 11.54
CA THR A 152 19.04 -8.66 12.44
C THR A 152 18.46 -7.29 12.74
N GLU A 153 17.21 -7.22 13.18
CA GLU A 153 16.55 -5.94 13.55
C GLU A 153 17.35 -5.13 14.58
N LEU A 154 18.16 -5.81 15.42
CA LEU A 154 18.88 -5.18 16.52
C LEU A 154 20.27 -4.64 16.12
N ASP A 155 20.84 -5.13 15.02
CA ASP A 155 22.24 -4.91 14.65
C ASP A 155 22.40 -4.15 13.32
N LEU A 156 21.62 -3.07 13.16
CA LEU A 156 21.78 -2.19 11.99
C LEU A 156 23.11 -1.44 12.07
N GLU A 157 24.08 -1.87 11.29
CA GLU A 157 25.38 -1.19 11.10
C GLU A 157 25.28 -0.09 10.04
N HIS A 158 26.37 0.65 9.84
CA HIS A 158 26.53 1.52 8.69
C HIS A 158 26.46 0.70 7.38
N GLY A 159 25.55 1.05 6.46
CA GLY A 159 25.40 0.29 5.22
C GLY A 159 24.07 0.52 4.51
N VAL A 160 23.87 -0.29 3.48
CA VAL A 160 22.68 -0.32 2.65
C VAL A 160 22.02 -1.69 2.78
N TYR A 161 20.71 -1.68 2.96
CA TYR A 161 19.88 -2.85 3.20
C TYR A 161 18.73 -2.85 2.17
N PRO A 162 18.88 -3.53 1.03
CA PRO A 162 17.76 -3.69 0.10
C PRO A 162 16.76 -4.70 0.64
N GLU A 163 15.48 -4.46 0.40
CA GLU A 163 14.38 -5.35 0.76
C GLU A 163 14.39 -5.76 2.26
N TYR A 164 14.61 -4.74 3.13
CA TYR A 164 14.76 -4.95 4.56
C TYR A 164 13.44 -5.33 5.23
N LEU A 165 13.34 -6.55 5.76
CA LEU A 165 12.19 -6.99 6.55
C LEU A 165 12.20 -6.33 7.93
N ILE A 166 11.07 -5.73 8.30
CA ILE A 166 10.87 -5.09 9.58
C ILE A 166 9.56 -5.54 10.23
N SER A 167 9.56 -5.74 11.54
CA SER A 167 8.35 -6.01 12.31
C SER A 167 8.32 -5.31 13.65
N ARG A 168 7.12 -5.09 14.16
CA ARG A 168 6.90 -4.58 15.52
C ARG A 168 5.70 -5.26 16.17
N VAL A 169 5.91 -5.66 17.41
CA VAL A 169 4.85 -6.15 18.27
C VAL A 169 4.71 -5.17 19.44
N SER A 170 3.49 -4.72 19.72
CA SER A 170 3.25 -3.86 20.89
C SER A 170 3.50 -4.62 22.19
N LYS A 171 3.83 -3.91 23.27
CA LYS A 171 4.16 -4.53 24.57
C LYS A 171 3.09 -5.49 25.10
N ASP A 172 1.81 -5.27 24.77
CA ASP A 172 0.68 -6.11 25.11
C ASP A 172 0.36 -7.22 24.07
N GLY A 173 1.18 -7.30 23.01
CA GLY A 173 1.02 -8.30 21.94
C GLY A 173 -0.18 -8.09 21.01
N VAL A 174 -0.99 -7.05 21.22
CA VAL A 174 -2.24 -6.81 20.47
C VAL A 174 -1.95 -6.34 19.05
N LEU A 175 -1.08 -5.35 18.88
CA LEU A 175 -0.67 -4.86 17.57
C LEU A 175 0.56 -5.63 17.10
N ARG A 176 0.45 -6.27 15.96
CA ARG A 176 1.53 -7.00 15.28
C ARG A 176 1.62 -6.49 13.86
N LEU A 177 2.66 -5.71 13.57
CA LEU A 177 2.86 -5.00 12.30
C LEU A 177 4.13 -5.50 11.64
N ALA A 178 4.09 -5.74 10.33
CA ALA A 178 5.26 -6.12 9.56
C ALA A 178 5.28 -5.44 8.19
N GLY A 179 6.43 -5.41 7.57
CA GLY A 179 6.60 -4.89 6.22
C GLY A 179 8.01 -5.13 5.71
N GLN A 180 8.23 -4.67 4.49
CA GLN A 180 9.49 -4.75 3.79
C GLN A 180 9.83 -3.37 3.25
N ILE A 181 11.03 -2.90 3.54
CA ILE A 181 11.55 -1.60 3.08
C ILE A 181 12.40 -1.88 1.85
N ASP A 182 12.04 -1.32 0.70
CA ASP A 182 12.73 -1.57 -0.57
C ASP A 182 14.21 -1.16 -0.50
N LEU A 183 14.49 -0.02 0.13
CA LEU A 183 15.84 0.49 0.32
C LEU A 183 15.97 1.18 1.67
N LEU A 184 16.77 0.60 2.56
CA LEU A 184 17.14 1.22 3.83
C LEU A 184 18.63 1.58 3.81
N ILE A 185 18.96 2.83 4.13
CA ILE A 185 20.36 3.30 4.21
C ILE A 185 20.60 3.85 5.61
N LYS A 186 21.63 3.33 6.27
CA LYS A 186 22.08 3.79 7.59
C LYS A 186 23.46 4.40 7.49
N ASN A 187 23.60 5.65 7.93
CA ASN A 187 24.86 6.39 8.03
C ASN A 187 25.02 6.98 9.44
N GLY A 188 25.79 6.36 10.29
CA GLY A 188 25.76 6.68 11.72
C GLY A 188 24.36 6.46 12.29
N ASN A 189 23.76 7.48 12.89
CA ASN A 189 22.37 7.44 13.37
C ASN A 189 21.36 7.95 12.32
N GLU A 190 21.84 8.47 11.19
CA GLU A 190 20.95 8.94 10.12
C GLU A 190 20.40 7.75 9.34
N ILE A 191 19.08 7.78 9.10
CA ILE A 191 18.32 6.78 8.36
C ILE A 191 17.68 7.47 7.16
N LEU A 192 17.86 6.87 5.98
CA LEU A 192 17.12 7.19 4.77
C LEU A 192 16.33 5.95 4.35
N ILE A 193 15.06 6.15 4.02
CA ILE A 193 14.17 5.09 3.55
C ILE A 193 13.75 5.43 2.13
N GLY A 194 13.99 4.51 1.20
CA GLY A 194 13.55 4.59 -0.18
C GLY A 194 12.52 3.52 -0.52
N ASP A 195 11.58 3.86 -1.38
CA ASP A 195 10.55 2.95 -1.87
C ASP A 195 10.38 3.15 -3.37
N TYR A 196 10.26 2.06 -4.13
CA TYR A 196 10.09 2.08 -5.59
C TYR A 196 8.62 1.97 -5.96
N LYS A 197 8.17 2.83 -6.87
CA LYS A 197 6.81 2.79 -7.39
C LYS A 197 6.78 2.83 -8.91
N THR A 198 5.92 2.00 -9.48
CA THR A 198 5.83 1.76 -10.93
C THR A 198 4.45 2.08 -11.50
N ASN A 199 3.64 2.81 -10.74
CA ASN A 199 2.33 3.28 -11.17
C ASN A 199 2.43 4.09 -12.47
N GLU A 200 1.33 4.18 -13.19
CA GLU A 200 1.22 5.06 -14.36
C GLU A 200 1.55 6.52 -14.00
N LYS A 201 1.09 6.98 -12.82
CA LYS A 201 1.37 8.31 -12.27
C LYS A 201 1.30 8.34 -10.75
N ILE A 202 1.94 9.33 -10.15
CA ILE A 202 1.78 9.68 -8.75
C ILE A 202 0.79 10.84 -8.65
N ASP A 203 -0.37 10.57 -8.06
CA ASP A 203 -1.39 11.58 -7.80
C ASP A 203 -1.12 12.26 -6.45
N LEU A 204 -0.75 13.54 -6.49
CA LEU A 204 -0.52 14.36 -5.29
C LEU A 204 -1.82 14.86 -4.64
N LYS A 205 -2.94 14.73 -5.34
CA LYS A 205 -4.27 15.11 -4.87
C LYS A 205 -5.26 14.01 -5.24
N SER A 206 -6.21 13.79 -4.35
CA SER A 206 -7.34 12.90 -4.63
C SER A 206 -8.32 13.51 -5.63
N GLY A 207 -9.18 12.67 -6.22
CA GLY A 207 -10.28 13.13 -7.05
C GLY A 207 -11.17 14.12 -6.30
N PHE A 208 -11.72 15.09 -7.03
CA PHE A 208 -12.70 16.04 -6.50
C PHE A 208 -14.08 15.40 -6.48
N ASP A 209 -14.70 15.33 -5.32
CA ASP A 209 -16.08 14.88 -5.15
C ASP A 209 -17.02 16.08 -5.29
N THR A 210 -17.85 16.05 -6.34
CA THR A 210 -18.80 17.12 -6.65
C THR A 210 -19.94 17.22 -5.62
N THR A 211 -20.23 16.13 -4.90
CA THR A 211 -21.29 16.08 -3.88
C THR A 211 -20.82 16.79 -2.61
N THR A 212 -19.64 16.47 -2.14
CA THR A 212 -19.06 17.11 -0.94
C THR A 212 -18.34 18.42 -1.25
N LYS A 213 -18.17 18.76 -2.54
CA LYS A 213 -17.43 19.91 -3.04
C LYS A 213 -16.00 19.98 -2.49
N SER A 214 -15.38 18.84 -2.30
CA SER A 214 -14.02 18.73 -1.76
C SER A 214 -13.26 17.55 -2.38
N ASN A 215 -11.95 17.54 -2.22
CA ASN A 215 -11.15 16.36 -2.54
C ASN A 215 -11.45 15.23 -1.55
N ALA A 216 -11.50 13.99 -2.04
CA ALA A 216 -11.71 12.82 -1.20
C ALA A 216 -10.64 12.75 -0.10
N LYS A 217 -11.05 12.44 1.12
CA LYS A 217 -10.19 12.31 2.29
C LYS A 217 -10.12 10.85 2.70
N MET A 218 -9.01 10.46 3.31
CA MET A 218 -8.92 9.17 3.98
C MET A 218 -9.95 9.07 5.11
N LEU A 219 -10.24 7.84 5.54
CA LEU A 219 -11.16 7.60 6.66
C LEU A 219 -10.53 8.02 7.99
N TYR A 220 -11.39 8.32 9.00
CA TYR A 220 -10.93 8.58 10.36
C TYR A 220 -10.04 7.46 10.90
N PRO A 221 -8.91 7.75 11.53
CA PRO A 221 -8.42 9.04 12.05
C PRO A 221 -7.50 9.81 11.09
N LEU A 222 -7.44 9.46 9.81
CA LEU A 222 -6.56 10.05 8.81
C LEU A 222 -7.26 11.06 7.88
N ASN A 223 -8.43 11.54 8.27
CA ASN A 223 -9.28 12.42 7.46
C ASN A 223 -8.72 13.86 7.25
N ASN A 224 -7.54 14.14 7.77
CA ASN A 224 -6.75 15.32 7.41
C ASN A 224 -5.94 15.11 6.12
N LEU A 225 -5.70 13.86 5.70
CA LEU A 225 -4.98 13.53 4.49
C LEU A 225 -5.93 13.35 3.30
N MET A 226 -5.45 13.67 2.10
CA MET A 226 -6.15 13.33 0.86
C MET A 226 -6.04 11.84 0.59
N ASP A 227 -7.12 11.23 0.08
CA ASP A 227 -7.11 9.83 -0.31
C ASP A 227 -6.55 9.67 -1.73
N CYS A 228 -5.23 9.69 -1.83
CA CYS A 228 -4.48 9.52 -3.08
C CYS A 228 -3.25 8.63 -2.86
N ASN A 229 -2.70 8.09 -3.95
CA ASN A 229 -1.58 7.16 -3.85
C ASN A 229 -0.34 7.78 -3.21
N PHE A 230 -0.05 9.07 -3.43
CA PHE A 230 1.06 9.75 -2.76
C PHE A 230 0.91 9.77 -1.24
N SER A 231 -0.28 10.10 -0.71
CA SER A 231 -0.54 10.07 0.74
C SER A 231 -0.38 8.65 1.31
N HIS A 232 -0.81 7.62 0.58
CA HIS A 232 -0.64 6.23 1.00
C HIS A 232 0.83 5.82 1.07
N TYR A 233 1.65 6.20 0.08
CA TYR A 233 3.09 5.92 0.06
C TYR A 233 3.84 6.70 1.14
N GLN A 234 3.47 7.96 1.34
CA GLN A 234 4.02 8.80 2.40
C GLN A 234 3.74 8.19 3.79
N LEU A 235 2.52 7.68 4.03
CA LEU A 235 2.17 6.93 5.24
C LEU A 235 2.95 5.61 5.37
N GLN A 236 3.18 4.90 4.27
CA GLN A 236 3.95 3.67 4.25
C GLN A 236 5.39 3.92 4.72
N LEU A 237 6.09 4.88 4.10
CA LEU A 237 7.44 5.28 4.47
C LEU A 237 7.49 5.80 5.91
N SER A 238 6.53 6.62 6.32
CA SER A 238 6.42 7.15 7.69
C SER A 238 6.20 6.05 8.72
N THR A 239 5.44 5.00 8.37
CA THR A 239 5.23 3.87 9.27
C THR A 239 6.52 3.06 9.46
N TYR A 240 7.30 2.85 8.40
CA TYR A 240 8.61 2.22 8.50
C TYR A 240 9.58 3.05 9.35
N ALA A 241 9.62 4.37 9.15
CA ALA A 241 10.41 5.28 9.96
C ALA A 241 10.03 5.20 11.44
N TRP A 242 8.73 5.19 11.74
CA TRP A 242 8.22 5.02 13.09
C TRP A 242 8.64 3.67 13.69
N MET A 243 8.55 2.58 12.93
CA MET A 243 8.97 1.25 13.39
C MET A 243 10.47 1.22 13.74
N LEU A 244 11.33 1.79 12.89
CA LEU A 244 12.77 1.91 13.13
C LEU A 244 13.08 2.73 14.38
N GLN A 245 12.41 3.86 14.60
CA GLN A 245 12.57 4.67 15.81
C GLN A 245 12.04 3.97 17.09
N LYS A 246 11.14 3.00 16.97
CA LYS A 246 10.75 2.14 18.11
C LYS A 246 11.76 1.02 18.38
N ILE A 247 12.58 0.64 17.39
CA ILE A 247 13.72 -0.26 17.58
C ILE A 247 14.86 0.51 18.27
N ASN A 248 15.25 1.64 17.71
CA ASN A 248 16.27 2.51 18.29
C ASN A 248 15.82 3.98 18.24
N PRO A 249 15.48 4.60 19.38
CA PRO A 249 15.04 5.99 19.47
C PRO A 249 16.09 7.03 19.04
N GLU A 250 17.37 6.66 18.96
CA GLU A 250 18.44 7.55 18.51
C GLU A 250 18.50 7.70 16.98
N PHE A 251 17.74 6.89 16.23
CA PHE A 251 17.69 7.01 14.79
C PHE A 251 17.05 8.32 14.36
N ILE A 252 17.79 9.06 13.54
CA ILE A 252 17.40 10.32 12.93
C ILE A 252 16.89 10.02 11.53
N ILE A 253 15.60 10.20 11.30
CA ILE A 253 15.05 10.04 9.96
C ILE A 253 15.49 11.23 9.11
N LYS A 254 16.43 10.96 8.20
CA LYS A 254 17.05 11.97 7.35
C LYS A 254 16.17 12.34 6.18
N ASP A 255 15.64 11.31 5.52
CA ASP A 255 14.79 11.49 4.36
C ASP A 255 13.89 10.25 4.13
N LEU A 256 12.71 10.49 3.57
CA LEU A 256 11.76 9.49 3.12
C LEU A 256 11.55 9.72 1.62
N LEU A 257 11.99 8.79 0.79
CA LEU A 257 12.12 8.99 -0.64
C LEU A 257 11.26 8.00 -1.42
N LEU A 258 10.42 8.53 -2.30
CA LEU A 258 9.65 7.74 -3.23
C LEU A 258 10.27 7.89 -4.62
N TYR A 259 10.81 6.79 -5.14
CA TYR A 259 11.41 6.74 -6.47
C TYR A 259 10.41 6.13 -7.45
N HIS A 260 9.86 6.97 -8.30
CA HIS A 260 8.84 6.59 -9.25
C HIS A 260 9.42 6.38 -10.65
N ILE A 261 9.07 5.25 -11.26
CA ILE A 261 9.41 4.89 -12.64
C ILE A 261 8.09 4.65 -13.38
N ASP A 262 7.68 5.60 -14.21
CA ASP A 262 6.43 5.49 -14.95
C ASP A 262 6.47 4.43 -16.07
N HIS A 263 5.36 4.27 -16.79
CA HIS A 263 5.25 3.27 -17.86
C HIS A 263 6.13 3.60 -19.09
N GLN A 264 6.57 4.84 -19.24
CA GLN A 264 7.50 5.28 -20.30
C GLN A 264 8.97 5.14 -19.87
N GLY A 265 9.22 4.81 -18.60
CA GLY A 265 10.56 4.72 -18.02
C GLY A 265 11.10 6.07 -17.53
N ASN A 266 10.24 7.10 -17.42
CA ASN A 266 10.64 8.37 -16.79
C ASN A 266 10.80 8.17 -15.30
N GLU A 267 11.89 8.70 -14.77
CA GLU A 267 12.26 8.57 -13.36
C GLU A 267 11.99 9.90 -12.62
N THR A 268 11.31 9.84 -11.49
CA THR A 268 11.02 11.00 -10.64
C THR A 268 11.24 10.66 -9.18
N LEU A 269 11.99 11.48 -8.46
CA LEU A 269 12.21 11.36 -7.03
C LEU A 269 11.29 12.34 -6.29
N TYR A 270 10.49 11.81 -5.35
CA TYR A 270 9.67 12.61 -4.46
C TYR A 270 10.22 12.52 -3.04
N HIS A 271 10.33 13.68 -2.38
CA HIS A 271 10.59 13.76 -0.94
C HIS A 271 9.27 13.73 -0.19
N CYS A 272 9.16 12.84 0.77
CA CYS A 272 7.97 12.63 1.58
C CYS A 272 8.15 13.19 2.98
N ASP A 273 7.12 13.87 3.50
CA ASP A 273 7.13 14.31 4.89
C ASP A 273 7.03 13.10 5.84
N TYR A 274 7.63 13.20 7.01
CA TYR A 274 7.45 12.22 8.06
C TYR A 274 6.15 12.46 8.83
N LEU A 275 5.09 11.72 8.48
CA LEU A 275 3.75 11.81 9.05
C LEU A 275 3.64 11.04 10.38
N LYS A 276 4.51 11.36 11.35
CA LYS A 276 4.61 10.62 12.61
C LYS A 276 3.32 10.61 13.41
N ASP A 277 2.65 11.76 13.51
CA ASP A 277 1.41 11.90 14.28
C ASP A 277 0.25 11.14 13.64
N GLU A 278 0.18 11.13 12.30
CA GLU A 278 -0.78 10.36 11.53
C GLU A 278 -0.59 8.86 11.77
N VAL A 279 0.64 8.39 11.72
CA VAL A 279 1.00 6.99 12.01
C VAL A 279 0.57 6.62 13.43
N GLU A 280 0.90 7.42 14.43
CA GLU A 280 0.54 7.13 15.83
C GLU A 280 -0.98 7.12 16.04
N ARG A 281 -1.73 8.05 15.44
CA ARG A 281 -3.20 8.04 15.46
C ARG A 281 -3.78 6.81 14.77
N MET A 282 -3.26 6.44 13.61
CA MET A 282 -3.67 5.25 12.86
C MET A 282 -3.47 3.97 13.68
N LEU A 283 -2.29 3.77 14.22
CA LEU A 283 -1.94 2.60 15.01
C LEU A 283 -2.77 2.50 16.30
N LEU A 284 -2.96 3.61 16.99
CA LEU A 284 -3.80 3.66 18.20
C LEU A 284 -5.26 3.31 17.88
N HIS A 285 -5.80 3.87 16.80
CA HIS A 285 -7.17 3.58 16.38
C HIS A 285 -7.33 2.10 16.00
N TYR A 286 -6.43 1.56 15.20
CA TYR A 286 -6.45 0.15 14.81
C TYR A 286 -6.36 -0.79 16.01
N LYS A 287 -5.46 -0.52 16.94
CA LYS A 287 -5.32 -1.28 18.18
C LYS A 287 -6.63 -1.29 19.00
N LYS A 288 -7.32 -0.16 19.11
CA LYS A 288 -8.63 -0.07 19.77
C LYS A 288 -9.69 -0.92 19.06
N GLN A 289 -9.66 -0.98 17.73
CA GLN A 289 -10.57 -1.86 16.96
C GLN A 289 -10.33 -3.33 17.28
N ILE A 290 -9.06 -3.80 17.26
CA ILE A 290 -8.71 -5.18 17.61
C ILE A 290 -9.23 -5.54 19.00
N ILE A 291 -9.02 -4.70 20.00
CA ILE A 291 -9.47 -4.93 21.39
C ILE A 291 -11.01 -5.05 21.45
N LYS A 292 -11.73 -4.17 20.77
CA LYS A 292 -13.20 -4.22 20.70
C LYS A 292 -13.70 -5.52 20.06
N GLU A 293 -13.08 -5.95 18.95
CA GLU A 293 -13.43 -7.21 18.28
C GLU A 293 -13.18 -8.43 19.19
N GLN A 294 -12.04 -8.47 19.85
CA GLN A 294 -11.73 -9.54 20.81
C GLN A 294 -12.71 -9.58 21.98
N GLN A 295 -13.11 -8.43 22.50
CA GLN A 295 -14.12 -8.37 23.59
C GLN A 295 -15.49 -8.85 23.11
N LYS A 296 -15.90 -8.48 21.88
CA LYS A 296 -17.16 -8.96 21.28
C LYS A 296 -17.16 -10.48 21.13
N LEU A 297 -16.10 -11.05 20.60
CA LEU A 297 -15.95 -12.51 20.45
C LEU A 297 -15.96 -13.25 21.79
N LYS A 298 -15.33 -12.69 22.83
CA LYS A 298 -15.37 -13.27 24.18
C LYS A 298 -16.79 -13.27 24.77
N ARG A 299 -17.57 -12.19 24.60
CA ARG A 299 -18.97 -12.13 25.05
C ARG A 299 -19.83 -13.18 24.35
N GLN A 300 -19.72 -13.30 23.04
CA GLN A 300 -20.46 -14.30 22.26
C GLN A 300 -20.16 -15.75 22.67
N ARG A 301 -18.93 -16.06 23.13
CA ARG A 301 -18.54 -17.38 23.61
C ARG A 301 -19.04 -17.71 25.03
N ILE A 302 -19.46 -16.73 25.81
CA ILE A 302 -19.98 -16.90 27.18
C ILE A 302 -21.51 -17.08 27.13
N GLU A 303 -22.16 -16.63 26.05
CA GLU A 303 -23.63 -16.75 25.87
C GLU A 303 -24.05 -18.11 25.26
N TYR A 304 -23.10 -18.99 24.95
CA TYR A 304 -23.30 -20.40 24.56
C TYR A 304 -22.70 -21.35 25.61
#